data_8380b953ec3bb18a504e4df0dd629aaf
#
_entry.id   8380b953ec3bb18a504e4df0dd629aaf
#
_cell.length_a   1.000
_cell.length_b   1.000
_cell.length_c   1.000
_cell.angle_alpha   90.00
_cell.angle_beta   90.00
_cell.angle_gamma   90.00
#
_symmetry.space_group_name_H-M   'P 1'
#
loop_
_entity.id
_entity.type
_entity.pdbx_description
1 polymer ?
#
loop_
_entity_poly.entity_id
_entity_poly.type
_entity_poly.pdbx_seq_one_letter_code
_entity_poly.pdbx_strand_id
1 'polypeptide(L)'
;MYKHASSPRRRWIRLLFSTAAISAVAAAPFPASALASDDIVQFSVIPGSLDFGASPGLPGISTLVLNGQAQTISSRVANFEVSDASGTGLGWSISVSGDDGPGKSPVLKQYCPALECGDHAGPGYVADGSTLPANSLTLDSNGATFMPVHGSTGLRPAHQCNAGCFVDAPPLSPTKVVAAASGTGMGTFRTSGFSSSSLRLAAPDSTRRLQTGELYRVDLSWTLNSGP
;
A
#
# COMPACT_ATOMS: atom_id res chain seq x y z
N MET A 1 -11.75 27.59 -47.43
CA MET A 1 -13.07 27.24 -48.05
C MET A 1 -14.15 27.33 -47.04
N TYR A 2 -14.82 28.36 -47.10
CA TYR A 2 -16.16 28.84 -46.91
C TYR A 2 -17.26 27.76 -46.75
N LYS A 3 -18.15 27.91 -45.74
CA LYS A 3 -19.56 28.17 -45.98
C LYS A 3 -20.30 28.60 -44.69
N HIS A 4 -20.84 29.81 -44.76
CA HIS A 4 -21.93 30.37 -43.95
C HIS A 4 -23.24 29.67 -44.24
N ALA A 5 -24.15 29.62 -43.25
CA ALA A 5 -25.60 29.60 -43.40
C ALA A 5 -26.25 30.17 -42.16
N SER A 6 -26.67 31.35 -42.11
CA SER A 6 -27.90 32.11 -42.37
C SER A 6 -29.14 31.62 -41.60
N SER A 7 -29.56 32.53 -40.70
CA SER A 7 -30.78 32.60 -39.90
C SER A 7 -32.02 32.89 -40.79
N PRO A 8 -33.22 32.47 -40.46
CA PRO A 8 -34.42 33.11 -40.91
C PRO A 8 -35.18 33.85 -39.77
N ARG A 9 -35.39 35.10 -40.03
CA ARG A 9 -36.35 36.00 -39.34
C ARG A 9 -37.79 35.50 -39.59
N ARG A 10 -38.62 35.43 -38.57
CA ARG A 10 -40.08 35.31 -38.71
C ARG A 10 -40.78 36.58 -38.27
N ARG A 11 -41.66 36.99 -39.15
CA ARG A 11 -42.45 38.23 -39.20
C ARG A 11 -43.54 38.25 -38.14
N TRP A 12 -43.80 39.46 -37.67
CA TRP A 12 -44.94 39.87 -36.88
C TRP A 12 -46.23 39.86 -37.71
N ILE A 13 -47.32 39.32 -37.14
CA ILE A 13 -48.68 39.63 -37.56
C ILE A 13 -49.41 40.18 -36.36
N ARG A 14 -49.78 41.44 -36.48
CA ARG A 14 -50.71 42.11 -35.57
C ARG A 14 -52.11 41.75 -35.98
N LEU A 15 -52.92 41.25 -35.07
CA LEU A 15 -54.37 41.20 -35.19
C LEU A 15 -54.97 41.98 -34.01
N LEU A 16 -55.60 43.11 -34.37
CA LEU A 16 -56.43 43.91 -33.50
C LEU A 16 -57.81 43.24 -33.44
N PHE A 17 -58.27 42.89 -32.28
CA PHE A 17 -59.71 42.72 -31.99
C PHE A 17 -60.06 43.47 -30.69
N SER A 18 -60.85 44.52 -30.86
CA SER A 18 -61.63 45.18 -29.83
C SER A 18 -62.76 44.25 -29.39
N THR A 19 -63.07 44.20 -28.11
CA THR A 19 -64.36 44.54 -27.51
C THR A 19 -64.58 43.90 -26.15
N ALA A 20 -65.27 44.70 -25.36
CA ALA A 20 -66.15 44.36 -24.22
C ALA A 20 -65.51 44.08 -22.83
N ALA A 21 -65.62 45.13 -22.04
CA ALA A 21 -65.45 45.08 -20.60
C ALA A 21 -66.56 44.24 -19.96
N ILE A 22 -66.16 43.14 -19.28
CA ILE A 22 -66.94 42.51 -18.22
C ILE A 22 -66.09 42.57 -16.98
N SER A 23 -66.46 43.39 -16.02
CA SER A 23 -65.82 43.49 -14.70
C SER A 23 -66.19 42.27 -13.88
N ALA A 24 -65.39 41.20 -13.97
CA ALA A 24 -65.43 40.10 -13.04
C ALA A 24 -64.42 40.44 -11.91
N VAL A 25 -64.93 40.66 -10.73
CA VAL A 25 -64.08 40.71 -9.49
C VAL A 25 -63.49 39.31 -9.28
N ALA A 26 -62.28 39.13 -9.78
CA ALA A 26 -61.51 37.95 -9.51
C ALA A 26 -61.00 38.06 -8.10
N ALA A 27 -61.50 37.21 -7.20
CA ALA A 27 -60.86 36.95 -5.92
C ALA A 27 -59.46 36.40 -6.21
N ALA A 28 -58.43 37.20 -5.97
CA ALA A 28 -57.06 36.79 -6.10
C ALA A 28 -56.82 35.65 -5.10
N PRO A 29 -56.35 34.46 -5.53
CA PRO A 29 -55.91 33.47 -4.60
C PRO A 29 -54.69 34.02 -3.87
N PHE A 30 -54.79 34.13 -2.54
CA PHE A 30 -53.60 34.43 -1.71
C PHE A 30 -52.57 33.31 -2.00
N PRO A 31 -51.33 33.68 -2.36
CA PRO A 31 -50.27 32.66 -2.47
C PRO A 31 -50.13 32.02 -1.09
N ALA A 32 -50.39 30.73 -1.01
CA ALA A 32 -50.06 29.96 0.15
C ALA A 32 -48.52 30.02 0.28
N SER A 33 -48.02 30.76 1.26
CA SER A 33 -46.60 30.77 1.59
C SER A 33 -46.25 29.36 2.04
N ALA A 34 -45.55 28.62 1.19
CA ALA A 34 -44.92 27.35 1.59
C ALA A 34 -43.85 27.71 2.63
N LEU A 35 -44.11 27.38 3.88
CA LEU A 35 -43.09 27.43 4.92
C LEU A 35 -42.09 26.30 4.61
N ALA A 36 -40.94 26.66 4.06
CA ALA A 36 -39.81 25.72 3.99
C ALA A 36 -39.30 25.51 5.41
N SER A 37 -39.29 24.28 5.86
CA SER A 37 -38.59 23.88 7.09
C SER A 37 -37.19 23.46 6.71
N ASP A 38 -36.18 24.15 7.20
CA ASP A 38 -34.79 23.78 7.05
C ASP A 38 -34.44 22.73 8.13
N ASP A 39 -34.29 21.47 7.72
CA ASP A 39 -33.78 20.40 8.56
C ASP A 39 -32.25 20.38 8.45
N ILE A 40 -31.56 20.56 9.56
CA ILE A 40 -30.10 20.49 9.64
C ILE A 40 -29.71 19.14 10.23
N VAL A 41 -28.96 18.32 9.46
CA VAL A 41 -28.31 17.10 9.95
C VAL A 41 -26.85 17.42 10.22
N GLN A 42 -26.40 17.18 11.44
CA GLN A 42 -25.00 17.40 11.85
C GLN A 42 -24.43 16.11 12.42
N PHE A 43 -23.18 15.80 12.07
CA PHE A 43 -22.41 14.73 12.69
C PHE A 43 -20.96 15.16 12.88
N SER A 44 -20.29 14.58 13.87
CA SER A 44 -18.86 14.75 14.10
C SER A 44 -18.09 13.51 13.64
N VAL A 45 -16.86 13.71 13.17
CA VAL A 45 -15.95 12.65 12.76
C VAL A 45 -14.76 12.61 13.71
N ILE A 46 -14.49 11.43 14.28
CA ILE A 46 -13.30 11.19 15.11
C ILE A 46 -12.32 10.39 14.25
N PRO A 47 -11.08 10.84 14.07
CA PRO A 47 -10.10 10.11 13.30
C PRO A 47 -9.69 8.81 14.00
N GLY A 48 -9.45 7.77 13.21
CA GLY A 48 -8.79 6.53 13.65
C GLY A 48 -7.28 6.57 13.42
N SER A 49 -6.65 5.41 13.39
CA SER A 49 -5.21 5.24 13.19
C SER A 49 -4.85 4.83 11.77
N LEU A 50 -3.56 4.98 11.46
CA LEU A 50 -2.89 4.32 10.35
C LEU A 50 -2.04 3.21 10.96
N ASP A 51 -2.31 1.93 10.63
CA ASP A 51 -1.63 0.79 11.22
C ASP A 51 -1.56 -0.44 10.30
N PHE A 52 -0.75 -1.41 10.72
CA PHE A 52 -0.79 -2.75 10.14
C PHE A 52 -1.90 -3.56 10.81
N GLY A 53 -2.94 -3.93 10.07
CA GLY A 53 -3.95 -4.89 10.52
C GLY A 53 -3.36 -6.31 10.65
N ALA A 54 -2.47 -6.68 9.71
CA ALA A 54 -1.60 -7.85 9.79
C ALA A 54 -0.21 -7.42 9.30
N SER A 55 0.79 -7.59 10.15
CA SER A 55 2.16 -7.18 9.82
C SER A 55 2.72 -7.96 8.62
N PRO A 56 3.54 -7.31 7.78
CA PRO A 56 4.30 -8.03 6.77
C PRO A 56 5.14 -9.12 7.41
N GLY A 57 5.04 -10.34 6.86
CA GLY A 57 5.82 -11.49 7.29
C GLY A 57 6.60 -12.06 6.11
N LEU A 58 7.91 -12.22 6.27
CA LEU A 58 8.71 -12.97 5.32
C LEU A 58 8.78 -14.43 5.78
N PRO A 59 8.38 -15.38 4.93
CA PRO A 59 8.49 -16.80 5.25
C PRO A 59 9.95 -17.20 5.30
N GLY A 60 10.27 -18.25 6.04
CA GLY A 60 11.57 -18.89 5.97
C GLY A 60 11.88 -19.32 4.54
N ILE A 61 13.12 -19.13 4.12
CA ILE A 61 13.63 -19.63 2.85
C ILE A 61 14.12 -21.06 3.06
N SER A 62 13.87 -21.94 2.10
CA SER A 62 14.23 -23.34 2.17
C SER A 62 15.75 -23.54 2.25
N THR A 63 16.18 -24.72 2.70
CA THR A 63 17.59 -25.10 2.77
C THR A 63 18.27 -25.00 1.41
N LEU A 64 19.44 -24.38 1.37
CA LEU A 64 20.32 -24.30 0.21
C LEU A 64 21.37 -25.42 0.27
N VAL A 65 21.50 -26.19 -0.80
CA VAL A 65 22.58 -27.17 -0.97
C VAL A 65 23.67 -26.54 -1.83
N LEU A 66 24.83 -26.31 -1.25
CA LEU A 66 25.96 -25.69 -1.95
C LEU A 66 26.50 -26.63 -3.05
N ASN A 67 26.67 -26.09 -4.26
CA ASN A 67 27.17 -26.81 -5.44
C ASN A 67 28.40 -26.16 -6.09
N GLY A 68 29.01 -25.18 -5.40
CA GLY A 68 30.15 -24.42 -5.89
C GLY A 68 29.83 -23.33 -6.92
N GLN A 69 28.53 -23.01 -7.08
CA GLN A 69 28.07 -21.95 -7.99
C GLN A 69 27.18 -20.97 -7.20
N ALA A 70 27.05 -19.74 -7.72
CA ALA A 70 26.03 -18.83 -7.24
C ALA A 70 24.62 -19.39 -7.48
N GLN A 71 23.75 -19.30 -6.49
CA GLN A 71 22.41 -19.87 -6.53
C GLN A 71 21.37 -18.85 -6.09
N THR A 72 20.17 -19.00 -6.62
CA THR A 72 19.00 -18.23 -6.15
C THR A 72 17.96 -19.20 -5.62
N ILE A 73 17.51 -18.96 -4.38
CA ILE A 73 16.39 -19.66 -3.78
C ILE A 73 15.23 -18.70 -3.54
N SER A 74 14.02 -19.23 -3.60
CA SER A 74 12.82 -18.39 -3.59
C SER A 74 11.79 -18.88 -2.59
N SER A 75 10.96 -17.95 -2.14
CA SER A 75 9.80 -18.23 -1.31
C SER A 75 8.67 -17.24 -1.63
N ARG A 76 7.48 -17.50 -1.13
CA ARG A 76 6.33 -16.59 -1.29
C ARG A 76 6.21 -15.68 -0.08
N VAL A 77 6.12 -14.38 -0.30
CA VAL A 77 5.78 -13.40 0.74
C VAL A 77 4.36 -13.65 1.25
N ALA A 78 4.19 -13.60 2.57
CA ALA A 78 2.87 -13.69 3.19
C ALA A 78 2.04 -12.44 2.88
N ASN A 79 0.74 -12.62 2.75
CA ASN A 79 -0.17 -11.48 2.62
C ASN A 79 -0.16 -10.68 3.93
N PHE A 80 -0.22 -9.35 3.79
CA PHE A 80 -0.33 -8.44 4.91
C PHE A 80 -1.50 -7.46 4.69
N GLU A 81 -1.85 -6.74 5.74
CA GLU A 81 -3.00 -5.83 5.74
C GLU A 81 -2.59 -4.49 6.32
N VAL A 82 -3.08 -3.41 5.70
CA VAL A 82 -2.88 -2.03 6.15
C VAL A 82 -4.24 -1.36 6.27
N SER A 83 -4.44 -0.66 7.37
CA SER A 83 -5.64 0.13 7.64
C SER A 83 -5.27 1.61 7.79
N ASP A 84 -5.87 2.46 6.98
CA ASP A 84 -5.84 3.91 7.13
C ASP A 84 -7.23 4.43 7.47
N ALA A 85 -7.46 4.61 8.76
CA ALA A 85 -8.67 5.22 9.31
C ALA A 85 -8.43 6.66 9.76
N SER A 86 -7.28 7.26 9.44
CA SER A 86 -6.90 8.60 9.88
C SER A 86 -7.82 9.70 9.35
N GLY A 87 -8.46 9.48 8.21
CA GLY A 87 -9.33 10.46 7.54
C GLY A 87 -8.59 11.66 6.96
N THR A 88 -7.26 11.66 6.96
CA THR A 88 -6.45 12.79 6.47
C THR A 88 -6.37 12.87 4.96
N GLY A 89 -6.46 11.73 4.28
CA GLY A 89 -6.29 11.65 2.83
C GLY A 89 -4.89 12.02 2.33
N LEU A 90 -3.89 12.11 3.22
CA LEU A 90 -2.51 12.46 2.84
C LEU A 90 -1.81 11.33 2.09
N GLY A 91 -2.36 10.11 2.15
CA GLY A 91 -1.69 8.90 1.70
C GLY A 91 -0.70 8.38 2.73
N TRP A 92 0.04 7.32 2.38
CA TRP A 92 1.02 6.68 3.26
C TRP A 92 2.00 5.83 2.45
N SER A 93 3.09 5.43 3.09
CA SER A 93 4.05 4.53 2.47
C SER A 93 4.57 3.49 3.45
N ILE A 94 4.95 2.32 2.93
CA ILE A 94 5.66 1.28 3.65
C ILE A 94 7.07 1.22 3.09
N SER A 95 8.04 1.28 3.99
CA SER A 95 9.46 1.07 3.68
C SER A 95 10.00 -0.10 4.49
N VAL A 96 11.03 -0.76 3.96
CA VAL A 96 11.75 -1.85 4.62
C VAL A 96 13.25 -1.61 4.53
N SER A 97 13.96 -1.98 5.58
CA SER A 97 15.43 -1.98 5.62
C SER A 97 15.92 -3.11 6.52
N GLY A 98 17.20 -3.44 6.42
CA GLY A 98 17.87 -4.23 7.45
C GLY A 98 17.83 -3.51 8.81
N ASP A 99 17.73 -4.26 9.88
CA ASP A 99 17.69 -3.76 11.25
C ASP A 99 19.02 -4.06 11.95
N ASP A 100 19.73 -3.02 12.38
CA ASP A 100 21.03 -3.09 13.06
C ASP A 100 20.95 -2.80 14.57
N GLY A 101 19.75 -2.86 15.13
CA GLY A 101 19.54 -2.70 16.58
C GLY A 101 20.31 -3.72 17.41
N PRO A 102 20.39 -3.53 18.73
CA PRO A 102 21.10 -4.44 19.62
C PRO A 102 20.64 -5.90 19.44
N GLY A 103 21.59 -6.81 19.18
CA GLY A 103 21.32 -8.24 18.95
C GLY A 103 20.70 -8.58 17.60
N LYS A 104 20.69 -7.65 16.64
CA LYS A 104 20.13 -7.80 15.30
C LYS A 104 21.22 -7.72 14.23
N SER A 105 20.87 -8.12 13.00
CA SER A 105 21.77 -7.99 11.86
C SER A 105 20.99 -7.49 10.63
N PRO A 106 21.43 -6.39 10.00
CA PRO A 106 20.81 -5.84 8.79
C PRO A 106 21.10 -6.64 7.53
N VAL A 107 22.02 -7.61 7.61
CA VAL A 107 22.35 -8.53 6.52
C VAL A 107 22.24 -9.97 6.99
N LEU A 108 22.14 -10.89 6.05
CA LEU A 108 22.13 -12.31 6.35
C LEU A 108 23.45 -12.70 7.00
N LYS A 109 23.42 -13.05 8.28
CA LYS A 109 24.55 -13.41 9.11
C LYS A 109 24.30 -14.74 9.82
N GLN A 110 25.38 -15.45 10.09
CA GLN A 110 25.39 -16.70 10.87
C GLN A 110 24.72 -16.51 12.23
N TYR A 111 23.76 -17.34 12.53
CA TYR A 111 22.92 -17.28 13.73
C TYR A 111 22.75 -18.67 14.32
N CYS A 112 22.92 -18.79 15.63
CA CYS A 112 22.57 -20.00 16.39
C CYS A 112 21.19 -19.82 17.04
N PRO A 113 20.17 -20.57 16.64
CA PRO A 113 18.82 -20.47 17.21
C PRO A 113 18.65 -21.24 18.53
N ALA A 114 19.52 -22.17 18.86
CA ALA A 114 19.50 -23.00 20.06
C ALA A 114 20.46 -22.46 21.13
N LEU A 115 20.53 -23.10 22.29
CA LEU A 115 21.51 -22.77 23.32
C LEU A 115 22.96 -23.06 22.87
N GLU A 116 23.10 -24.08 22.01
CA GLU A 116 24.39 -24.49 21.42
C GLU A 116 24.16 -24.92 19.96
N CYS A 117 25.06 -24.50 19.07
CA CYS A 117 25.11 -24.89 17.68
C CYS A 117 26.56 -25.17 17.30
N GLY A 118 26.96 -26.44 17.29
CA GLY A 118 28.36 -26.81 17.12
C GLY A 118 29.20 -26.19 18.24
N ASP A 119 30.19 -25.36 17.88
CA ASP A 119 31.10 -24.72 18.82
C ASP A 119 30.62 -23.34 19.32
N HIS A 120 29.42 -22.90 18.90
CA HIS A 120 28.89 -21.59 19.23
C HIS A 120 27.74 -21.67 20.24
N ALA A 121 27.80 -20.83 21.25
CA ALA A 121 26.70 -20.62 22.17
C ALA A 121 25.63 -19.71 21.54
N GLY A 122 24.36 -19.93 21.87
CA GLY A 122 23.20 -19.16 21.44
C GLY A 122 22.17 -19.01 22.56
N PRO A 123 20.96 -18.56 22.23
CA PRO A 123 20.58 -18.05 20.90
C PRO A 123 21.19 -16.69 20.59
N GLY A 124 21.66 -16.52 19.36
CA GLY A 124 22.23 -15.24 18.94
C GLY A 124 23.04 -15.28 17.65
N TYR A 125 23.45 -14.10 17.21
CA TYR A 125 24.39 -13.96 16.10
C TYR A 125 25.80 -14.35 16.55
N VAL A 126 26.49 -15.13 15.73
CA VAL A 126 27.89 -15.47 15.96
C VAL A 126 28.74 -14.22 15.71
N ALA A 127 29.61 -13.86 16.68
CA ALA A 127 30.35 -12.60 16.68
C ALA A 127 31.14 -12.38 15.36
N ASP A 128 32.00 -13.34 15.00
CA ASP A 128 32.79 -13.33 13.76
C ASP A 128 32.17 -14.26 12.70
N GLY A 129 30.86 -14.46 12.77
CA GLY A 129 30.11 -15.37 11.91
C GLY A 129 30.10 -14.93 10.46
N SER A 130 29.94 -15.89 9.58
CA SER A 130 29.84 -15.68 8.14
C SER A 130 28.65 -14.79 7.79
N THR A 131 28.83 -13.89 6.81
CA THR A 131 27.78 -13.00 6.30
C THR A 131 27.61 -13.19 4.79
N LEU A 132 26.41 -12.96 4.29
CA LEU A 132 26.18 -12.70 2.87
C LEU A 132 26.30 -11.20 2.60
N PRO A 133 26.59 -10.81 1.35
CA PRO A 133 26.60 -9.40 0.97
C PRO A 133 25.24 -8.74 1.27
N ALA A 134 25.25 -7.44 1.54
CA ALA A 134 24.03 -6.65 1.53
C ALA A 134 23.36 -6.71 0.14
N ASN A 135 22.04 -6.51 0.08
CA ASN A 135 21.26 -6.63 -1.15
C ASN A 135 21.22 -8.06 -1.72
N SER A 136 21.35 -9.06 -0.87
CA SER A 136 21.15 -10.47 -1.24
C SER A 136 19.67 -10.88 -1.27
N LEU A 137 18.80 -10.13 -0.57
CA LEU A 137 17.38 -10.46 -0.47
C LEU A 137 16.53 -9.50 -1.29
N THR A 138 15.79 -10.03 -2.26
CA THR A 138 14.94 -9.25 -3.18
C THR A 138 13.47 -9.58 -2.96
N LEU A 139 12.65 -8.54 -2.80
CA LEU A 139 11.19 -8.59 -2.86
C LEU A 139 10.74 -8.24 -4.29
N ASP A 140 9.94 -9.10 -4.90
CA ASP A 140 9.29 -8.89 -6.19
C ASP A 140 7.77 -8.93 -6.00
N SER A 141 7.12 -7.80 -6.18
CA SER A 141 5.67 -7.67 -6.04
C SER A 141 4.92 -7.75 -7.38
N ASN A 142 5.59 -8.16 -8.45
CA ASN A 142 4.95 -8.31 -9.76
C ASN A 142 3.77 -9.28 -9.68
N GLY A 143 2.61 -8.82 -10.15
CA GLY A 143 1.35 -9.57 -10.09
C GLY A 143 0.63 -9.49 -8.74
N ALA A 144 1.27 -9.00 -7.68
CA ALA A 144 0.58 -8.75 -6.42
C ALA A 144 -0.32 -7.51 -6.50
N THR A 145 -1.43 -7.54 -5.81
CA THR A 145 -2.43 -6.46 -5.78
C THR A 145 -2.92 -6.22 -4.36
N PHE A 146 -3.47 -5.04 -4.13
CA PHE A 146 -4.24 -4.73 -2.93
C PHE A 146 -5.72 -4.94 -3.19
N MET A 147 -6.40 -5.64 -2.28
CA MET A 147 -7.85 -5.82 -2.29
C MET A 147 -8.45 -5.06 -1.12
N PRO A 148 -9.49 -4.24 -1.33
CA PRO A 148 -10.22 -3.63 -0.24
C PRO A 148 -10.91 -4.73 0.58
N VAL A 149 -10.86 -4.62 1.91
CA VAL A 149 -11.49 -5.53 2.86
C VAL A 149 -12.31 -4.74 3.88
N HIS A 150 -13.07 -5.43 4.70
CA HIS A 150 -13.89 -4.82 5.75
C HIS A 150 -14.81 -3.68 5.28
N GLY A 151 -15.36 -3.80 4.06
CA GLY A 151 -16.26 -2.80 3.49
C GLY A 151 -15.57 -1.55 2.93
N SER A 152 -14.26 -1.53 2.84
CA SER A 152 -13.51 -0.41 2.27
C SER A 152 -13.78 -0.25 0.77
N THR A 153 -13.92 0.99 0.32
CA THR A 153 -14.21 1.36 -1.07
C THR A 153 -13.21 2.35 -1.65
N GLY A 154 -12.18 2.73 -0.87
CA GLY A 154 -11.16 3.69 -1.28
C GLY A 154 -10.32 3.24 -2.48
N LEU A 155 -9.62 4.19 -3.09
CA LEU A 155 -8.65 3.90 -4.14
C LEU A 155 -7.46 3.14 -3.55
N ARG A 156 -7.01 2.12 -4.28
CA ARG A 156 -6.00 1.17 -3.80
C ARG A 156 -4.60 1.79 -3.75
N PRO A 157 -3.78 1.42 -2.76
CA PRO A 157 -2.34 1.68 -2.80
C PRO A 157 -1.66 0.87 -3.90
N ALA A 158 -0.41 1.21 -4.20
CA ALA A 158 0.38 0.55 -5.23
C ALA A 158 1.66 -0.07 -4.68
N HIS A 159 2.02 -1.26 -5.17
CA HIS A 159 3.33 -1.84 -4.96
C HIS A 159 4.40 -1.06 -5.73
N GLN A 160 5.58 -0.92 -5.13
CA GLN A 160 6.72 -0.22 -5.73
C GLN A 160 7.81 -1.18 -6.25
N CYS A 161 7.77 -2.45 -5.86
CA CYS A 161 8.80 -3.46 -6.17
C CYS A 161 8.40 -4.39 -7.33
N ASN A 162 7.73 -3.87 -8.37
CA ASN A 162 7.27 -4.68 -9.51
C ASN A 162 8.39 -5.22 -10.42
N ALA A 163 9.60 -4.69 -10.28
CA ALA A 163 10.81 -5.19 -10.97
C ALA A 163 11.83 -5.78 -9.98
N GLY A 164 11.42 -5.97 -8.72
CA GLY A 164 12.28 -6.39 -7.63
C GLY A 164 12.97 -5.21 -6.92
N CYS A 165 12.99 -5.27 -5.59
CA CYS A 165 13.68 -4.32 -4.72
C CYS A 165 14.47 -5.08 -3.67
N PHE A 166 15.66 -4.60 -3.33
CA PHE A 166 16.40 -5.14 -2.21
C PHE A 166 15.75 -4.73 -0.88
N VAL A 167 15.56 -5.69 0.01
CA VAL A 167 14.90 -5.47 1.31
C VAL A 167 15.84 -5.60 2.50
N ASP A 168 17.03 -6.16 2.30
CA ASP A 168 18.15 -6.20 3.24
C ASP A 168 19.13 -5.03 2.98
N ALA A 169 18.60 -3.90 2.50
CA ALA A 169 19.35 -2.67 2.33
C ALA A 169 19.80 -2.11 3.69
N PRO A 170 20.91 -1.36 3.75
CA PRO A 170 21.37 -0.75 4.99
C PRO A 170 20.27 0.11 5.65
N PRO A 171 20.23 0.22 6.99
CA PRO A 171 19.19 0.93 7.73
C PRO A 171 18.99 2.39 7.32
N LEU A 172 20.07 3.06 6.88
CA LEU A 172 20.04 4.46 6.44
C LEU A 172 19.45 4.68 5.03
N SER A 173 19.09 3.61 4.34
CA SER A 173 18.53 3.65 2.98
C SER A 173 17.33 2.72 2.84
N PRO A 174 16.24 2.95 3.60
CA PRO A 174 15.08 2.07 3.55
C PRO A 174 14.46 2.07 2.15
N THR A 175 14.10 0.89 1.68
CA THR A 175 13.45 0.70 0.38
C THR A 175 11.94 0.87 0.51
N LYS A 176 11.36 1.79 -0.25
CA LYS A 176 9.91 1.94 -0.32
C LYS A 176 9.30 0.80 -1.13
N VAL A 177 8.44 0.00 -0.50
CA VAL A 177 7.84 -1.21 -1.11
C VAL A 177 6.37 -1.03 -1.47
N VAL A 178 5.68 -0.11 -0.81
CA VAL A 178 4.28 0.26 -1.08
C VAL A 178 4.13 1.76 -0.94
N ALA A 179 3.26 2.36 -1.76
CA ALA A 179 2.84 3.75 -1.62
C ALA A 179 1.35 3.91 -1.92
N ALA A 180 0.68 4.70 -1.11
CA ALA A 180 -0.63 5.27 -1.35
C ALA A 180 -0.45 6.77 -1.58
N ALA A 181 -0.73 7.25 -2.78
CA ALA A 181 -0.69 8.68 -3.08
C ALA A 181 -1.77 9.43 -2.30
N SER A 182 -1.66 10.75 -2.22
CA SER A 182 -2.72 11.59 -1.64
C SER A 182 -4.07 11.29 -2.28
N GLY A 183 -5.11 11.12 -1.47
CA GLY A 183 -6.45 10.71 -1.88
C GLY A 183 -6.62 9.21 -2.14
N THR A 184 -5.57 8.40 -1.94
CA THR A 184 -5.65 6.94 -2.08
C THR A 184 -5.29 6.25 -0.78
N GLY A 185 -5.58 4.95 -0.66
CA GLY A 185 -5.18 4.12 0.48
C GLY A 185 -6.03 4.31 1.74
N MET A 186 -7.04 5.17 1.74
CA MET A 186 -7.98 5.29 2.86
C MET A 186 -8.86 4.04 2.96
N GLY A 187 -9.02 3.51 4.18
CA GLY A 187 -9.68 2.25 4.48
C GLY A 187 -8.70 1.11 4.69
N THR A 188 -9.20 -0.13 4.65
CA THR A 188 -8.39 -1.31 4.92
C THR A 188 -8.15 -2.11 3.64
N PHE A 189 -6.90 -2.44 3.40
CA PHE A 189 -6.46 -3.17 2.21
C PHE A 189 -5.59 -4.35 2.57
N ARG A 190 -5.85 -5.49 1.94
CA ARG A 190 -5.05 -6.70 2.07
C ARG A 190 -4.33 -6.99 0.77
N THR A 191 -3.06 -7.37 0.87
CA THR A 191 -2.29 -7.84 -0.29
C THR A 191 -2.73 -9.23 -0.71
N SER A 192 -2.63 -9.51 -2.00
CA SER A 192 -2.88 -10.84 -2.59
C SER A 192 -2.09 -11.01 -3.88
N GLY A 193 -1.96 -12.26 -4.34
CA GLY A 193 -1.35 -12.54 -5.64
C GLY A 193 0.18 -12.59 -5.65
N PHE A 194 0.85 -12.59 -4.50
CA PHE A 194 2.29 -12.83 -4.47
C PHE A 194 2.64 -14.18 -5.10
N SER A 195 3.59 -14.19 -6.03
CA SER A 195 4.10 -15.40 -6.67
C SER A 195 4.92 -16.26 -5.70
N SER A 196 5.18 -17.53 -6.05
CA SER A 196 6.07 -18.41 -5.29
C SER A 196 7.53 -17.93 -5.27
N SER A 197 7.89 -16.98 -6.12
CA SER A 197 9.21 -16.36 -6.22
C SER A 197 9.21 -14.87 -5.85
N SER A 198 8.21 -14.42 -5.11
CA SER A 198 8.11 -13.02 -4.69
C SER A 198 9.18 -12.60 -3.66
N LEU A 199 9.78 -13.54 -2.97
CA LEU A 199 10.99 -13.35 -2.17
C LEU A 199 12.10 -14.18 -2.75
N ARG A 200 13.23 -13.58 -3.09
CA ARG A 200 14.40 -14.25 -3.67
C ARG A 200 15.64 -13.95 -2.85
N LEU A 201 16.41 -14.99 -2.53
CA LEU A 201 17.73 -14.87 -1.94
C LEU A 201 18.78 -15.27 -2.98
N ALA A 202 19.69 -14.35 -3.28
CA ALA A 202 20.88 -14.61 -4.07
C ALA A 202 22.04 -15.00 -3.14
N ALA A 203 22.43 -16.27 -3.19
CA ALA A 203 23.57 -16.80 -2.47
C ALA A 203 24.78 -16.89 -3.42
N PRO A 204 25.88 -16.15 -3.17
CA PRO A 204 27.07 -16.23 -4.00
C PRO A 204 27.75 -17.61 -3.87
N ASP A 205 28.62 -17.96 -4.81
CA ASP A 205 29.43 -19.18 -4.80
C ASP A 205 30.36 -19.26 -3.59
N SER A 206 30.76 -18.09 -3.04
CA SER A 206 31.53 -17.96 -1.82
C SER A 206 30.75 -18.16 -0.53
N THR A 207 29.46 -18.48 -0.60
CA THR A 207 28.63 -18.77 0.59
C THR A 207 29.24 -19.90 1.40
N ARG A 208 29.50 -19.63 2.68
CA ARG A 208 30.13 -20.61 3.57
C ARG A 208 29.12 -21.60 4.13
N ARG A 209 29.53 -22.83 4.26
CA ARG A 209 28.81 -23.85 5.04
C ARG A 209 28.80 -23.43 6.51
N LEU A 210 27.66 -23.58 7.15
CA LEU A 210 27.47 -23.36 8.58
C LEU A 210 27.63 -24.68 9.35
N GLN A 211 27.83 -24.60 10.66
CA GLN A 211 27.83 -25.77 11.54
C GLN A 211 26.41 -26.32 11.72
N THR A 212 26.33 -27.52 12.27
CA THR A 212 25.03 -28.17 12.51
C THR A 212 24.19 -27.34 13.49
N GLY A 213 22.96 -27.08 13.12
CA GLY A 213 22.01 -26.30 13.91
C GLY A 213 22.04 -24.80 13.65
N GLU A 214 23.04 -24.27 12.93
CA GLU A 214 23.12 -22.87 12.56
C GLU A 214 22.34 -22.56 11.27
N LEU A 215 22.00 -21.30 11.09
CA LEU A 215 21.36 -20.77 9.90
C LEU A 215 21.85 -19.35 9.58
N TYR A 216 21.62 -18.88 8.35
CA TYR A 216 21.71 -17.48 8.02
C TYR A 216 20.39 -16.78 8.37
N ARG A 217 20.49 -15.69 9.11
CA ARG A 217 19.34 -14.86 9.53
C ARG A 217 19.61 -13.40 9.22
N VAL A 218 18.58 -12.66 8.86
CA VAL A 218 18.54 -11.20 8.75
C VAL A 218 17.36 -10.68 9.56
N ASP A 219 17.52 -9.56 10.22
CA ASP A 219 16.41 -8.85 10.85
C ASP A 219 16.02 -7.66 9.96
N LEU A 220 14.74 -7.52 9.70
CA LEU A 220 14.19 -6.45 8.86
C LEU A 220 13.23 -5.58 9.67
N SER A 221 13.34 -4.28 9.44
CA SER A 221 12.42 -3.29 9.99
C SER A 221 11.44 -2.81 8.92
N TRP A 222 10.15 -2.95 9.20
CA TRP A 222 9.06 -2.46 8.36
C TRP A 222 8.49 -1.19 8.99
N THR A 223 8.52 -0.10 8.25
CA THR A 223 8.03 1.20 8.72
C THR A 223 6.86 1.66 7.88
N LEU A 224 5.78 2.00 8.58
CA LEU A 224 4.57 2.60 7.98
C LEU A 224 4.58 4.10 8.29
N ASN A 225 4.62 4.93 7.26
CA ASN A 225 4.70 6.37 7.37
C ASN A 225 3.45 7.02 6.79
N SER A 226 2.94 8.07 7.43
CA SER A 226 1.95 8.96 6.83
C SER A 226 2.61 9.79 5.72
N GLY A 227 1.89 9.97 4.61
CA GLY A 227 2.42 10.57 3.38
C GLY A 227 3.07 9.54 2.45
N PRO A 228 3.03 9.80 1.13
CA PRO A 228 3.49 8.89 0.09
C PRO A 228 5.01 8.79 -0.04
#